data_a6caf1ee28a3651b93d8eb987b140e73
#
_entry.id   a6caf1ee28a3651b93d8eb987b140e73
#
_cell.length_a   1.000
_cell.length_b   1.000
_cell.length_c   1.000
_cell.angle_alpha   90.00
_cell.angle_beta   90.00
_cell.angle_gamma   90.00
#
_symmetry.space_group_name_H-M   'P 1'
#
loop_
_entity.id
_entity.type
_entity.pdbx_description
1 polymer ?
#
loop_
_entity_poly.entity_id
_entity_poly.type
_entity_poly.pdbx_seq_one_letter_code
_entity_poly.pdbx_strand_id
1 'polypeptide(L)'
;MRTRLLRSALPAVAAAVLLAACGGAGEINEPRATALSAKAIPDLPSCPVAPAPLAAIVEVQGPGATSPIEGQRVSVRGIVTADFRGESGIGGLFVQQPEPDADPRTSEGLYVFTQDATPLSVGDYVQVTGTVVEFRRSGGEPLTQLADSPLLERCGSATLPQARVLTLPVDTAEDFEALEAMRVRLPQPLAVSGNFGLGRFGELVLAPTQRLFHPNNHPELEPAAARDFNARARIVLDDGLGLQNPAPIPYLSAADSSGTRRVGDRVRDLEGVLSFDFGAWRVQPTAAPRFEPRNERP
;
A
#
# COMPACT_ATOMS: atom_id res chain seq x y z
N MET A 1 29.82 -26.47 -53.42
CA MET A 1 29.87 -27.96 -53.31
C MET A 1 28.57 -28.43 -52.65
N ARG A 2 27.82 -29.20 -53.43
CA ARG A 2 26.53 -29.81 -53.10
C ARG A 2 26.74 -31.04 -52.20
N THR A 3 25.83 -31.32 -51.29
CA THR A 3 25.33 -32.68 -50.95
C THR A 3 24.34 -32.54 -49.79
N ARG A 4 23.13 -32.71 -50.03
CA ARG A 4 22.16 -33.83 -50.15
C ARG A 4 21.50 -34.20 -48.78
N LEU A 5 20.20 -34.04 -48.84
CA LEU A 5 19.15 -34.55 -47.98
C LEU A 5 19.19 -36.08 -47.79
N LEU A 6 18.79 -36.57 -46.61
CA LEU A 6 18.17 -37.87 -46.48
C LEU A 6 16.95 -37.77 -45.51
N ARG A 7 15.80 -38.02 -46.12
CA ARG A 7 14.54 -38.36 -45.44
C ARG A 7 14.54 -39.85 -45.14
N SER A 8 14.05 -40.27 -44.00
CA SER A 8 13.55 -41.62 -43.80
C SER A 8 12.24 -41.61 -43.04
N ALA A 9 11.26 -42.26 -43.65
CA ALA A 9 9.86 -42.38 -43.24
C ALA A 9 9.63 -43.70 -42.47
N LEU A 10 8.70 -43.63 -41.56
CA LEU A 10 7.74 -44.58 -40.92
C LEU A 10 7.87 -46.10 -41.15
N PRO A 11 7.36 -46.96 -40.20
CA PRO A 11 5.94 -47.28 -40.30
C PRO A 11 5.19 -47.36 -38.97
N ALA A 12 3.86 -47.15 -39.10
CA ALA A 12 2.86 -47.40 -38.13
C ALA A 12 2.55 -48.91 -38.00
N VAL A 13 2.39 -49.40 -36.77
CA VAL A 13 1.83 -50.71 -36.50
C VAL A 13 0.56 -50.50 -35.65
N ALA A 14 -0.56 -50.79 -36.23
CA ALA A 14 -1.86 -50.89 -35.54
C ALA A 14 -1.98 -52.30 -34.94
N ALA A 15 -2.28 -52.40 -33.67
CA ALA A 15 -2.72 -53.66 -33.04
C ALA A 15 -4.07 -53.40 -32.36
N ALA A 16 -5.10 -53.98 -32.96
CA ALA A 16 -6.44 -54.10 -32.37
C ALA A 16 -6.45 -55.29 -31.41
N VAL A 17 -6.94 -55.12 -30.22
CA VAL A 17 -7.35 -56.21 -29.31
C VAL A 17 -8.76 -55.96 -28.82
N LEU A 18 -9.57 -57.00 -29.02
CA LEU A 18 -11.00 -57.08 -28.76
C LEU A 18 -11.33 -57.12 -27.26
N LEU A 19 -12.54 -56.65 -26.99
CA LEU A 19 -13.26 -56.64 -25.72
C LEU A 19 -13.49 -58.06 -25.13
N ALA A 20 -13.44 -58.10 -23.81
CA ALA A 20 -14.26 -58.97 -22.98
C ALA A 20 -14.91 -58.16 -21.88
N ALA A 21 -16.21 -58.08 -21.88
CA ALA A 21 -17.03 -57.46 -20.86
C ALA A 21 -17.19 -58.40 -19.66
N CYS A 22 -17.00 -57.88 -18.45
CA CYS A 22 -17.62 -58.41 -17.24
C CYS A 22 -17.96 -57.22 -16.34
N GLY A 23 -19.23 -57.12 -15.99
CA GLY A 23 -19.84 -56.03 -15.26
C GLY A 23 -19.40 -55.97 -13.79
N GLY A 24 -19.34 -54.79 -13.29
CA GLY A 24 -19.19 -54.43 -11.89
C GLY A 24 -19.48 -52.94 -11.79
N ALA A 25 -20.69 -52.59 -11.42
CA ALA A 25 -21.08 -51.22 -11.12
C ALA A 25 -20.41 -50.81 -9.78
N GLY A 26 -19.26 -50.14 -9.89
CA GLY A 26 -18.68 -49.39 -8.79
C GLY A 26 -18.94 -47.93 -9.05
N GLU A 27 -19.77 -47.30 -8.26
CA GLU A 27 -19.90 -45.82 -8.22
C GLU A 27 -18.56 -45.20 -7.90
N ILE A 28 -17.91 -44.66 -8.91
CA ILE A 28 -16.77 -43.75 -8.69
C ILE A 28 -17.33 -42.42 -8.19
N ASN A 29 -17.20 -42.24 -6.89
CA ASN A 29 -17.51 -40.98 -6.22
C ASN A 29 -16.49 -39.93 -6.71
N GLU A 30 -16.86 -39.16 -7.75
CA GLU A 30 -16.09 -38.00 -8.17
C GLU A 30 -16.03 -37.02 -6.99
N PRO A 31 -14.85 -36.50 -6.62
CA PRO A 31 -14.79 -35.45 -5.62
C PRO A 31 -15.52 -34.23 -6.19
N ARG A 32 -16.71 -33.98 -5.63
CA ARG A 32 -17.51 -32.77 -5.88
C ARG A 32 -16.60 -31.58 -5.58
N ALA A 33 -16.11 -30.92 -6.65
CA ALA A 33 -15.42 -29.65 -6.54
C ALA A 33 -16.35 -28.71 -5.77
N THR A 34 -15.98 -28.42 -4.53
CA THR A 34 -16.60 -27.37 -3.74
C THR A 34 -16.33 -26.07 -4.48
N ALA A 35 -17.34 -25.59 -5.21
CA ALA A 35 -17.30 -24.25 -5.77
C ALA A 35 -17.04 -23.30 -4.59
N LEU A 36 -15.88 -22.67 -4.59
CA LEU A 36 -15.61 -21.53 -3.72
C LEU A 36 -16.73 -20.53 -4.02
N SER A 37 -17.59 -20.32 -3.03
CA SER A 37 -18.67 -19.34 -3.11
C SER A 37 -18.00 -18.00 -3.39
N ALA A 38 -18.15 -17.48 -4.59
CA ALA A 38 -17.75 -16.12 -4.91
C ALA A 38 -18.48 -15.23 -3.91
N LYS A 39 -17.73 -14.60 -3.03
CA LYS A 39 -18.27 -13.63 -2.07
C LYS A 39 -19.00 -12.59 -2.90
N ALA A 40 -20.31 -12.47 -2.73
CA ALA A 40 -21.08 -11.47 -3.46
C ALA A 40 -20.43 -10.10 -3.23
N ILE A 41 -20.01 -9.45 -4.31
CA ILE A 41 -19.49 -8.07 -4.26
C ILE A 41 -20.67 -7.23 -3.79
N PRO A 42 -20.55 -6.47 -2.68
CA PRO A 42 -21.63 -5.58 -2.27
C PRO A 42 -21.91 -4.61 -3.43
N ASP A 43 -23.19 -4.40 -3.75
CA ASP A 43 -23.56 -3.41 -4.76
C ASP A 43 -22.99 -2.05 -4.37
N LEU A 44 -22.03 -1.56 -5.14
CA LEU A 44 -21.45 -0.22 -4.94
C LEU A 44 -22.50 0.83 -5.29
N PRO A 45 -22.57 1.94 -4.55
CA PRO A 45 -23.43 3.05 -4.90
C PRO A 45 -23.15 3.56 -6.31
N SER A 46 -24.19 3.99 -7.04
CA SER A 46 -24.03 4.61 -8.34
C SER A 46 -23.47 6.02 -8.18
N CYS A 47 -22.48 6.37 -9.00
CA CYS A 47 -21.94 7.73 -9.10
C CYS A 47 -22.59 8.49 -10.24
N PRO A 48 -22.55 9.84 -10.24
CA PRO A 48 -22.88 10.68 -11.37
C PRO A 48 -22.08 10.33 -12.63
N VAL A 49 -22.48 10.87 -13.77
CA VAL A 49 -21.70 10.75 -15.01
C VAL A 49 -20.35 11.44 -14.80
N ALA A 50 -19.28 10.71 -15.09
CA ALA A 50 -17.93 11.23 -14.90
C ALA A 50 -17.63 12.41 -15.83
N PRO A 51 -17.12 13.54 -15.31
CA PRO A 51 -16.81 14.73 -16.13
C PRO A 51 -15.58 14.54 -17.04
N ALA A 52 -14.75 13.54 -16.79
CA ALA A 52 -13.58 13.18 -17.59
C ALA A 52 -13.57 11.67 -17.85
N PRO A 53 -12.71 11.14 -18.74
CA PRO A 53 -12.57 9.70 -18.94
C PRO A 53 -12.39 8.95 -17.61
N LEU A 54 -13.15 7.89 -17.42
CA LEU A 54 -13.05 7.07 -16.23
C LEU A 54 -11.84 6.15 -16.36
N ALA A 55 -10.96 6.19 -15.38
CA ALA A 55 -9.80 5.31 -15.21
C ALA A 55 -9.90 4.52 -13.90
N ALA A 56 -9.42 3.29 -13.88
CA ALA A 56 -9.20 2.57 -12.64
C ALA A 56 -7.99 3.18 -11.89
N ILE A 57 -7.97 3.10 -10.56
CA ILE A 57 -6.84 3.63 -9.78
C ILE A 57 -5.54 2.91 -10.16
N VAL A 58 -5.59 1.59 -10.39
CA VAL A 58 -4.44 0.80 -10.86
C VAL A 58 -3.90 1.23 -12.22
N GLU A 59 -4.75 1.78 -13.10
CA GLU A 59 -4.32 2.36 -14.39
C GLU A 59 -3.64 3.73 -14.19
N VAL A 60 -4.07 4.48 -13.17
CA VAL A 60 -3.43 5.75 -12.78
C VAL A 60 -2.06 5.46 -12.17
N GLN A 61 -1.96 4.51 -11.27
CA GLN A 61 -0.71 4.13 -10.61
C GLN A 61 0.28 3.48 -11.59
N GLY A 62 -0.16 2.50 -12.36
CA GLY A 62 0.72 1.69 -13.18
C GLY A 62 1.62 0.76 -12.35
N PRO A 63 2.51 -0.02 -13.00
CA PRO A 63 3.35 -1.03 -12.34
C PRO A 63 4.73 -0.52 -11.91
N GLY A 64 4.95 0.78 -11.82
CA GLY A 64 6.24 1.39 -11.50
C GLY A 64 6.09 2.71 -10.77
N ALA A 65 7.21 3.34 -10.43
CA ALA A 65 7.27 4.54 -9.61
C ALA A 65 6.68 5.82 -10.24
N THR A 66 6.09 5.73 -11.42
CA THR A 66 5.44 6.87 -12.10
C THR A 66 4.24 6.42 -12.90
N SER A 67 3.21 7.23 -12.91
CA SER A 67 1.99 7.00 -13.67
C SER A 67 2.23 6.96 -15.18
N PRO A 68 1.71 5.96 -15.88
CA PRO A 68 1.76 5.92 -17.35
C PRO A 68 0.88 6.99 -18.02
N ILE A 69 0.02 7.65 -17.25
CA ILE A 69 -0.91 8.67 -17.74
C ILE A 69 -0.74 10.02 -17.04
N GLU A 70 0.49 10.30 -16.56
CA GLU A 70 0.83 11.63 -16.00
C GLU A 70 0.40 12.76 -16.93
N GLY A 71 -0.13 13.83 -16.37
CA GLY A 71 -0.64 15.02 -17.07
C GLY A 71 -2.05 14.86 -17.63
N GLN A 72 -2.64 13.67 -17.63
CA GLN A 72 -4.01 13.49 -18.10
C GLN A 72 -5.02 13.86 -17.00
N ARG A 73 -6.15 14.46 -17.43
CA ARG A 73 -7.28 14.68 -16.54
C ARG A 73 -8.25 13.51 -16.65
N VAL A 74 -8.45 12.82 -15.53
CA VAL A 74 -9.27 11.61 -15.44
C VAL A 74 -10.27 11.70 -14.30
N SER A 75 -11.28 10.85 -14.34
CA SER A 75 -12.14 10.54 -13.19
C SER A 75 -11.80 9.15 -12.65
N VAL A 76 -11.67 9.03 -11.35
CA VAL A 76 -11.51 7.74 -10.68
C VAL A 76 -12.65 7.52 -9.68
N ARG A 77 -12.89 6.26 -9.31
CA ARG A 77 -13.84 5.92 -8.24
C ARG A 77 -13.12 5.10 -7.18
N GLY A 78 -13.37 5.43 -5.92
CA GLY A 78 -12.74 4.75 -4.80
C GLY A 78 -13.46 5.02 -3.48
N ILE A 79 -13.00 4.38 -2.43
CA ILE A 79 -13.48 4.55 -1.07
C ILE A 79 -12.49 5.42 -0.32
N VAL A 80 -12.97 6.45 0.36
CA VAL A 80 -12.12 7.30 1.22
C VAL A 80 -11.57 6.43 2.35
N THR A 81 -10.26 6.30 2.40
CA THR A 81 -9.54 5.49 3.41
C THR A 81 -8.93 6.33 4.51
N ALA A 82 -8.59 7.58 4.21
CA ALA A 82 -8.15 8.57 5.20
C ALA A 82 -8.41 9.98 4.66
N ASP A 83 -8.67 10.92 5.57
CA ASP A 83 -8.89 12.33 5.24
C ASP A 83 -8.01 13.21 6.13
N PHE A 84 -7.05 13.86 5.51
CA PHE A 84 -6.09 14.78 6.12
C PHE A 84 -6.17 16.16 5.45
N ARG A 85 -7.35 16.54 4.97
CA ARG A 85 -7.64 17.89 4.48
C ARG A 85 -7.71 18.88 5.64
N GLY A 86 -7.76 20.15 5.32
CA GLY A 86 -7.83 21.24 6.28
C GLY A 86 -6.47 21.86 6.59
N GLU A 87 -6.49 22.96 7.33
CA GLU A 87 -5.32 23.83 7.56
C GLU A 87 -4.14 23.14 8.26
N SER A 88 -4.41 22.17 9.11
CA SER A 88 -3.39 21.44 9.87
C SER A 88 -3.01 20.10 9.27
N GLY A 89 -3.74 19.60 8.28
CA GLY A 89 -3.46 18.31 7.65
C GLY A 89 -2.39 18.40 6.55
N ILE A 90 -2.07 17.26 5.95
CA ILE A 90 -1.11 17.19 4.83
C ILE A 90 -1.70 17.65 3.49
N GLY A 91 -2.94 18.16 3.49
CA GLY A 91 -3.54 18.84 2.35
C GLY A 91 -4.33 17.97 1.40
N GLY A 92 -4.78 16.81 1.81
CA GLY A 92 -5.54 15.92 0.92
C GLY A 92 -6.16 14.73 1.62
N LEU A 93 -6.69 13.83 0.82
CA LEU A 93 -7.31 12.58 1.27
C LEU A 93 -6.79 11.39 0.46
N PHE A 94 -6.98 10.20 0.99
CA PHE A 94 -6.64 8.96 0.32
C PHE A 94 -7.90 8.24 -0.10
N VAL A 95 -7.91 7.75 -1.32
CA VAL A 95 -8.97 6.89 -1.85
C VAL A 95 -8.37 5.56 -2.28
N GLN A 96 -9.13 4.49 -2.15
CA GLN A 96 -8.67 3.16 -2.57
C GLN A 96 -9.77 2.47 -3.36
N GLN A 97 -9.39 1.76 -4.41
CA GLN A 97 -10.28 0.94 -5.21
C GLN A 97 -10.92 -0.14 -4.33
N PRO A 98 -12.24 -0.42 -4.47
CA PRO A 98 -12.92 -1.38 -3.60
C PRO A 98 -12.37 -2.80 -3.69
N GLU A 99 -12.04 -3.23 -4.90
CA GLU A 99 -11.52 -4.57 -5.18
C GLU A 99 -10.10 -4.47 -5.74
N PRO A 100 -9.19 -5.32 -5.27
CA PRO A 100 -7.84 -5.40 -5.83
C PRO A 100 -7.90 -5.96 -7.26
N ASP A 101 -6.94 -5.58 -8.07
CA ASP A 101 -6.70 -6.25 -9.34
C ASP A 101 -5.85 -7.52 -9.14
N ALA A 102 -5.46 -8.16 -10.25
CA ALA A 102 -4.64 -9.38 -10.23
C ALA A 102 -3.14 -9.09 -10.31
N ASP A 103 -2.70 -7.84 -10.56
CA ASP A 103 -1.30 -7.49 -10.65
C ASP A 103 -0.75 -7.00 -9.30
N PRO A 104 0.13 -7.77 -8.64
CA PRO A 104 0.65 -7.39 -7.33
C PRO A 104 1.63 -6.20 -7.37
N ARG A 105 1.96 -5.68 -8.56
CA ARG A 105 2.88 -4.56 -8.74
C ARG A 105 2.17 -3.20 -8.80
N THR A 106 0.86 -3.20 -8.98
CA THR A 106 0.05 -2.00 -9.06
C THR A 106 -0.59 -1.68 -7.71
N SER A 107 -0.63 -0.41 -7.35
CA SER A 107 -1.37 0.04 -6.18
C SER A 107 -2.83 0.30 -6.50
N GLU A 108 -3.73 -0.09 -5.61
CA GLU A 108 -5.15 0.26 -5.62
C GLU A 108 -5.44 1.58 -4.86
N GLY A 109 -4.44 2.22 -4.28
CA GLY A 109 -4.54 3.48 -3.55
C GLY A 109 -4.20 4.70 -4.40
N LEU A 110 -4.76 5.86 -4.07
CA LEU A 110 -4.43 7.12 -4.73
C LEU A 110 -4.58 8.28 -3.75
N TYR A 111 -3.59 9.16 -3.72
CA TYR A 111 -3.67 10.40 -2.99
C TYR A 111 -4.36 11.47 -3.81
N VAL A 112 -5.24 12.25 -3.19
CA VAL A 112 -5.94 13.37 -3.80
C VAL A 112 -5.54 14.65 -3.06
N PHE A 113 -4.70 15.45 -3.69
CA PHE A 113 -4.28 16.74 -3.15
C PHE A 113 -5.38 17.78 -3.38
N THR A 114 -6.08 18.15 -2.31
CA THR A 114 -7.21 19.08 -2.39
C THR A 114 -7.54 19.69 -1.04
N GLN A 115 -7.98 20.96 -1.07
CA GLN A 115 -8.56 21.66 0.07
C GLN A 115 -10.09 21.81 -0.07
N ASP A 116 -10.69 21.11 -1.04
CA ASP A 116 -12.15 21.12 -1.22
C ASP A 116 -12.86 20.72 0.07
N ALA A 117 -13.85 21.50 0.49
CA ALA A 117 -14.56 21.33 1.75
C ALA A 117 -15.78 20.40 1.65
N THR A 118 -15.95 19.69 0.55
CA THR A 118 -17.03 18.68 0.41
C THR A 118 -17.02 17.75 1.63
N PRO A 119 -18.14 17.64 2.35
CA PRO A 119 -18.22 16.77 3.54
C PRO A 119 -18.05 15.30 3.13
N LEU A 120 -16.96 14.70 3.54
CA LEU A 120 -16.64 13.29 3.32
C LEU A 120 -16.23 12.64 4.64
N SER A 121 -16.44 11.34 4.71
CA SER A 121 -16.03 10.49 5.83
C SER A 121 -15.28 9.28 5.31
N VAL A 122 -14.40 8.71 6.13
CA VAL A 122 -13.80 7.40 5.87
C VAL A 122 -14.91 6.37 5.66
N GLY A 123 -14.84 5.62 4.55
CA GLY A 123 -15.89 4.70 4.10
C GLY A 123 -16.85 5.28 3.06
N ASP A 124 -16.78 6.56 2.74
CA ASP A 124 -17.55 7.10 1.62
C ASP A 124 -16.99 6.63 0.29
N TYR A 125 -17.89 6.17 -0.59
CA TYR A 125 -17.59 5.89 -1.98
C TYR A 125 -17.72 7.16 -2.78
N VAL A 126 -16.67 7.54 -3.46
CA VAL A 126 -16.53 8.83 -4.14
C VAL A 126 -16.11 8.69 -5.58
N GLN A 127 -16.49 9.63 -6.39
CA GLN A 127 -15.89 9.92 -7.69
C GLN A 127 -15.01 11.16 -7.56
N VAL A 128 -13.77 11.06 -8.02
CA VAL A 128 -12.80 12.15 -8.00
C VAL A 128 -12.34 12.43 -9.42
N THR A 129 -12.42 13.69 -9.85
CA THR A 129 -11.93 14.10 -11.17
C THR A 129 -10.80 15.11 -11.00
N GLY A 130 -9.61 14.80 -11.49
CA GLY A 130 -8.42 15.64 -11.34
C GLY A 130 -7.37 15.32 -12.40
N THR A 131 -6.29 16.11 -12.41
CA THR A 131 -5.12 15.84 -13.24
C THR A 131 -4.15 14.89 -12.51
N VAL A 132 -3.66 13.89 -13.19
CA VAL A 132 -2.63 12.98 -12.67
C VAL A 132 -1.30 13.72 -12.62
N VAL A 133 -0.69 13.78 -11.45
CA VAL A 133 0.56 14.51 -11.19
C VAL A 133 1.52 13.65 -10.39
N GLU A 134 2.76 13.60 -10.84
CA GLU A 134 3.87 13.02 -10.06
C GLU A 134 4.48 14.07 -9.15
N PHE A 135 4.03 14.09 -7.91
CA PHE A 135 4.54 15.07 -6.95
C PHE A 135 5.88 14.64 -6.39
N ARG A 136 6.89 15.46 -6.59
CA ARG A 136 8.26 15.24 -6.09
C ARG A 136 8.66 16.33 -5.13
N ARG A 137 8.96 15.97 -3.90
CA ARG A 137 9.58 16.87 -2.94
C ARG A 137 11.03 16.45 -2.71
N SER A 138 11.96 17.37 -2.94
CA SER A 138 13.38 17.19 -2.60
C SER A 138 14.08 15.97 -3.23
N GLY A 139 13.76 15.63 -4.49
CA GLY A 139 14.55 14.69 -5.29
C GLY A 139 14.45 13.21 -4.90
N GLY A 140 13.38 12.82 -4.21
CA GLY A 140 13.05 11.41 -3.92
C GLY A 140 12.17 10.77 -4.99
N GLU A 141 11.64 9.59 -4.67
CA GLU A 141 10.55 8.97 -5.44
C GLU A 141 9.35 9.92 -5.51
N PRO A 142 8.57 9.90 -6.57
CA PRO A 142 7.34 10.68 -6.65
C PRO A 142 6.25 10.08 -5.76
N LEU A 143 5.20 10.85 -5.53
CA LEU A 143 3.91 10.40 -5.05
C LEU A 143 2.91 10.64 -6.19
N THR A 144 2.31 9.58 -6.70
CA THR A 144 1.25 9.68 -7.71
C THR A 144 -0.01 10.25 -7.07
N GLN A 145 -0.55 11.33 -7.61
CA GLN A 145 -1.71 12.01 -7.04
C GLN A 145 -2.65 12.59 -8.09
N LEU A 146 -3.91 12.80 -7.69
CA LEU A 146 -4.78 13.72 -8.41
C LEU A 146 -4.67 15.12 -7.81
N ALA A 147 -4.44 16.11 -8.68
CA ALA A 147 -4.29 17.52 -8.31
C ALA A 147 -5.02 18.44 -9.29
N ASP A 148 -4.65 19.73 -9.34
CA ASP A 148 -5.24 20.75 -10.21
C ASP A 148 -6.75 20.92 -10.03
N SER A 149 -7.13 21.32 -8.82
CA SER A 149 -8.52 21.53 -8.42
C SER A 149 -9.40 20.30 -8.66
N PRO A 150 -9.14 19.20 -7.96
CA PRO A 150 -9.97 18.01 -8.07
C PRO A 150 -11.42 18.29 -7.69
N LEU A 151 -12.35 17.71 -8.45
CA LEU A 151 -13.78 17.69 -8.12
C LEU A 151 -14.09 16.44 -7.31
N LEU A 152 -14.71 16.61 -6.16
CA LEU A 152 -15.12 15.52 -5.28
C LEU A 152 -16.64 15.36 -5.32
N GLU A 153 -17.10 14.14 -5.64
CA GLU A 153 -18.52 13.79 -5.68
C GLU A 153 -18.76 12.56 -4.81
N ARG A 154 -19.55 12.72 -3.74
CA ARG A 154 -19.96 11.61 -2.89
C ARG A 154 -21.04 10.78 -3.58
N CYS A 155 -20.79 9.50 -3.80
CA CYS A 155 -21.74 8.56 -4.41
C CYS A 155 -22.58 7.80 -3.37
N GLY A 156 -22.03 7.59 -2.19
CA GLY A 156 -22.66 6.84 -1.10
C GLY A 156 -21.63 6.34 -0.11
N SER A 157 -21.91 5.25 0.58
CA SER A 157 -20.97 4.61 1.50
C SER A 157 -20.71 3.17 1.09
N ALA A 158 -19.51 2.66 1.33
CA ALA A 158 -19.11 1.30 1.02
C ALA A 158 -18.24 0.71 2.14
N THR A 159 -18.07 -0.60 2.12
CA THR A 159 -17.17 -1.27 3.08
C THR A 159 -15.72 -0.90 2.76
N LEU A 160 -14.97 -0.51 3.79
CA LEU A 160 -13.55 -0.21 3.63
C LEU A 160 -12.78 -1.41 3.03
N PRO A 161 -11.88 -1.16 2.07
CA PRO A 161 -10.97 -2.19 1.58
C PRO A 161 -10.16 -2.77 2.73
N GLN A 162 -9.85 -4.06 2.67
CA GLN A 162 -9.01 -4.71 3.67
C GLN A 162 -7.60 -4.11 3.62
N ALA A 163 -7.04 -3.76 4.80
CA ALA A 163 -5.66 -3.30 4.88
C ALA A 163 -4.68 -4.38 4.40
N ARG A 164 -3.76 -4.01 3.54
CA ARG A 164 -2.69 -4.91 3.05
C ARG A 164 -1.67 -5.10 4.15
N VAL A 165 -1.22 -6.34 4.32
CA VAL A 165 -0.15 -6.63 5.29
C VAL A 165 1.18 -6.17 4.72
N LEU A 166 1.82 -5.24 5.43
CA LEU A 166 3.18 -4.80 5.15
C LEU A 166 4.12 -5.36 6.22
N THR A 167 5.08 -6.17 5.82
CA THR A 167 6.08 -6.77 6.72
C THR A 167 7.45 -6.20 6.38
N LEU A 168 8.18 -5.73 7.40
CA LEU A 168 9.51 -5.17 7.26
C LEU A 168 10.58 -6.18 7.76
N PRO A 169 11.76 -6.23 7.11
CA PRO A 169 12.07 -5.54 5.87
C PRO A 169 11.23 -6.08 4.72
N VAL A 170 10.90 -5.24 3.74
CA VAL A 170 10.37 -5.72 2.46
C VAL A 170 11.44 -6.48 1.67
N ASP A 171 11.05 -7.26 0.68
CA ASP A 171 12.00 -8.03 -0.13
C ASP A 171 12.85 -7.10 -1.00
N THR A 172 12.23 -6.12 -1.64
CA THR A 172 12.87 -5.06 -2.42
C THR A 172 12.31 -3.68 -2.01
N ALA A 173 13.01 -2.59 -2.30
CA ALA A 173 12.53 -1.25 -1.99
C ALA A 173 11.28 -0.88 -2.82
N GLU A 174 11.14 -1.45 -4.00
CA GLU A 174 10.02 -1.29 -4.91
C GLU A 174 8.71 -1.89 -4.38
N ASP A 175 8.76 -2.81 -3.41
CA ASP A 175 7.56 -3.40 -2.80
C ASP A 175 6.72 -2.37 -2.01
N PHE A 176 7.32 -1.26 -1.62
CA PHE A 176 6.54 -0.16 -1.04
C PHE A 176 5.67 0.54 -2.09
N GLU A 177 6.17 0.69 -3.30
CA GLU A 177 5.48 1.34 -4.42
C GLU A 177 4.15 0.66 -4.74
N ALA A 178 4.16 -0.66 -4.78
CA ALA A 178 2.95 -1.46 -5.00
C ALA A 178 1.87 -1.28 -3.90
N LEU A 179 2.17 -0.55 -2.83
CA LEU A 179 1.26 -0.24 -1.72
C LEU A 179 1.07 1.27 -1.53
N GLU A 180 1.57 2.10 -2.44
CA GLU A 180 1.44 3.55 -2.34
C GLU A 180 -0.02 3.97 -2.18
N ALA A 181 -0.30 4.88 -1.26
CA ALA A 181 -1.62 5.40 -0.94
C ALA A 181 -2.66 4.36 -0.46
N MET A 182 -2.27 3.10 -0.25
CA MET A 182 -3.16 2.05 0.24
C MET A 182 -3.23 2.01 1.76
N ARG A 183 -4.32 1.45 2.26
CA ARG A 183 -4.39 1.00 3.65
C ARG A 183 -3.43 -0.15 3.88
N VAL A 184 -2.56 0.02 4.88
CA VAL A 184 -1.59 -0.99 5.29
C VAL A 184 -1.73 -1.31 6.78
N ARG A 185 -1.38 -2.54 7.13
CA ARG A 185 -1.24 -2.99 8.50
C ARG A 185 0.12 -3.65 8.68
N LEU A 186 0.86 -3.22 9.70
CA LEU A 186 2.14 -3.80 10.11
C LEU A 186 1.91 -4.58 11.41
N PRO A 187 1.65 -5.90 11.33
CA PRO A 187 1.30 -6.70 12.51
C PRO A 187 2.50 -6.99 13.40
N GLN A 188 3.71 -6.92 12.86
CA GLN A 188 4.93 -7.16 13.62
C GLN A 188 5.22 -6.00 14.59
N PRO A 189 5.85 -6.28 15.74
CA PRO A 189 6.34 -5.24 16.61
C PRO A 189 7.46 -4.44 15.92
N LEU A 190 7.32 -3.13 15.85
CA LEU A 190 8.33 -2.22 15.31
C LEU A 190 9.01 -1.48 16.45
N ALA A 191 10.32 -1.38 16.38
CA ALA A 191 11.10 -0.58 17.34
C ALA A 191 11.21 0.87 16.87
N VAL A 192 11.09 1.82 17.79
CA VAL A 192 11.48 3.21 17.54
C VAL A 192 12.99 3.22 17.28
N SER A 193 13.37 3.53 16.05
CA SER A 193 14.76 3.64 15.59
C SER A 193 15.29 5.07 15.71
N GLY A 194 14.41 6.06 15.61
CA GLY A 194 14.74 7.47 15.74
C GLY A 194 13.54 8.30 16.17
N ASN A 195 13.78 9.30 17.01
CA ASN A 195 12.77 10.19 17.56
C ASN A 195 13.11 11.69 17.36
N PHE A 196 14.11 11.99 16.53
CA PHE A 196 14.57 13.36 16.29
C PHE A 196 13.48 14.28 15.75
N GLY A 197 12.62 13.73 14.86
CA GLY A 197 11.49 14.45 14.25
C GLY A 197 10.29 14.65 15.17
N LEU A 198 10.19 13.93 16.30
CA LEU A 198 8.95 13.86 17.08
C LEU A 198 8.43 15.22 17.56
N GLY A 199 9.29 16.02 18.17
CA GLY A 199 8.87 17.31 18.73
C GLY A 199 8.60 18.38 17.66
N ARG A 200 9.24 18.28 16.49
CA ARG A 200 9.11 19.29 15.44
C ARG A 200 8.11 18.95 14.36
N PHE A 201 8.02 17.68 13.99
CA PHE A 201 7.25 17.23 12.83
C PHE A 201 6.25 16.12 13.16
N GLY A 202 6.16 15.68 14.42
CA GLY A 202 5.29 14.57 14.78
C GLY A 202 5.76 13.20 14.28
N GLU A 203 7.03 13.07 13.90
CA GLU A 203 7.57 11.90 13.21
C GLU A 203 8.40 10.99 14.11
N LEU A 204 8.24 9.68 13.93
CA LEU A 204 9.11 8.65 14.51
C LEU A 204 9.63 7.75 13.40
N VAL A 205 10.92 7.44 13.41
CA VAL A 205 11.48 6.41 12.54
C VAL A 205 11.29 5.05 13.22
N LEU A 206 10.65 4.13 12.52
CA LEU A 206 10.40 2.77 12.98
C LEU A 206 11.19 1.76 12.13
N ALA A 207 11.53 0.62 12.75
CA ALA A 207 12.20 -0.49 12.09
C ALA A 207 11.80 -1.82 12.74
N PRO A 208 11.94 -2.97 12.04
CA PRO A 208 11.70 -4.27 12.64
C PRO A 208 12.74 -4.57 13.74
N THR A 209 12.32 -5.28 14.77
CA THR A 209 13.13 -5.83 15.86
C THR A 209 13.92 -4.84 16.72
N GLN A 210 14.79 -3.99 16.15
CA GLN A 210 15.67 -3.06 16.86
C GLN A 210 15.93 -1.80 16.04
N ARG A 211 16.66 -0.84 16.61
CA ARG A 211 17.06 0.38 15.88
C ARG A 211 17.93 0.05 14.66
N LEU A 212 17.82 0.85 13.63
CA LEU A 212 18.75 0.83 12.50
C LEU A 212 20.10 1.45 12.89
N PHE A 213 21.15 0.92 12.30
CA PHE A 213 22.50 1.47 12.46
C PHE A 213 22.86 2.36 11.27
N HIS A 214 23.69 3.35 11.51
CA HIS A 214 24.33 4.06 10.41
C HIS A 214 25.13 3.05 9.58
N PRO A 215 25.05 3.07 8.24
CA PRO A 215 25.67 2.02 7.42
C PRO A 215 27.17 1.79 7.68
N ASN A 216 27.93 2.87 7.93
CA ASN A 216 29.35 2.76 8.21
C ASN A 216 29.68 2.24 9.64
N ASN A 217 28.68 2.12 10.50
CA ASN A 217 28.82 1.69 11.89
C ASN A 217 27.97 0.44 12.19
N HIS A 218 27.53 -0.30 11.15
CA HIS A 218 26.78 -1.51 11.35
C HIS A 218 27.70 -2.60 11.91
N PRO A 219 27.30 -3.34 12.98
CA PRO A 219 28.18 -4.29 13.63
C PRO A 219 28.48 -5.55 12.80
N GLU A 220 27.59 -5.89 11.87
CA GLU A 220 27.62 -7.18 11.15
C GLU A 220 27.58 -7.05 9.63
N LEU A 221 27.10 -5.91 9.09
CA LEU A 221 26.93 -5.71 7.65
C LEU A 221 27.94 -4.71 7.12
N GLU A 222 28.44 -4.98 5.92
CA GLU A 222 29.21 -4.02 5.15
C GLU A 222 28.34 -2.80 4.78
N PRO A 223 28.93 -1.60 4.60
CA PRO A 223 28.17 -0.36 4.41
C PRO A 223 27.14 -0.39 3.28
N ALA A 224 27.41 -1.10 2.19
CA ALA A 224 26.47 -1.22 1.07
C ALA A 224 25.27 -2.08 1.45
N ALA A 225 25.50 -3.23 2.06
CA ALA A 225 24.46 -4.12 2.55
C ALA A 225 23.62 -3.49 3.66
N ALA A 226 24.25 -2.72 4.55
CA ALA A 226 23.54 -1.98 5.59
C ALA A 226 22.65 -0.86 5.02
N ARG A 227 23.09 -0.18 3.95
CA ARG A 227 22.22 0.80 3.24
C ARG A 227 21.00 0.13 2.61
N ASP A 228 21.20 -0.97 1.91
CA ASP A 228 20.12 -1.76 1.32
C ASP A 228 19.13 -2.23 2.39
N PHE A 229 19.62 -2.84 3.45
CA PHE A 229 18.77 -3.28 4.56
C PHE A 229 17.97 -2.11 5.16
N ASN A 230 18.62 -0.97 5.41
CA ASN A 230 17.95 0.21 5.96
C ASN A 230 16.86 0.75 5.02
N ALA A 231 17.07 0.72 3.70
CA ALA A 231 16.07 1.16 2.72
C ALA A 231 14.80 0.28 2.77
N ARG A 232 14.97 -1.03 2.96
CA ARG A 232 13.88 -2.01 3.02
C ARG A 232 13.24 -2.15 4.41
N ALA A 233 13.93 -1.75 5.46
CA ALA A 233 13.52 -1.94 6.85
C ALA A 233 12.98 -0.68 7.52
N ARG A 234 13.22 0.50 6.95
CA ARG A 234 12.83 1.79 7.54
C ARG A 234 11.44 2.19 7.12
N ILE A 235 10.64 2.64 8.08
CA ILE A 235 9.40 3.37 7.81
C ILE A 235 9.25 4.53 8.79
N VAL A 236 8.62 5.62 8.37
CA VAL A 236 8.29 6.75 9.25
C VAL A 236 6.84 6.60 9.72
N LEU A 237 6.61 6.71 11.01
CA LEU A 237 5.29 6.97 11.57
C LEU A 237 5.11 8.47 11.61
N ASP A 238 4.13 8.99 10.89
CA ASP A 238 3.85 10.41 10.71
C ASP A 238 2.47 10.73 11.26
N ASP A 239 2.27 11.91 11.85
CA ASP A 239 1.01 12.27 12.49
C ASP A 239 -0.09 12.77 11.53
N GLY A 240 0.20 12.87 10.24
CA GLY A 240 -0.73 13.38 9.24
C GLY A 240 -0.92 14.90 9.26
N LEU A 241 -0.07 15.62 10.03
CA LEU A 241 -0.14 17.06 10.13
C LEU A 241 0.91 17.75 9.26
N GLY A 242 0.50 18.78 8.54
CA GLY A 242 1.40 19.67 7.79
C GLY A 242 2.06 20.74 8.66
N LEU A 243 1.92 20.68 9.97
CA LEU A 243 2.37 21.69 10.91
C LEU A 243 3.76 21.37 11.48
N GLN A 244 4.50 22.42 11.82
CA GLN A 244 5.70 22.29 12.64
C GLN A 244 5.39 22.62 14.11
N ASN A 245 6.10 21.91 15.00
CA ASN A 245 5.97 22.06 16.46
C ASN A 245 4.51 21.82 16.92
N PRO A 246 3.92 20.66 16.60
CA PRO A 246 2.54 20.35 16.99
C PRO A 246 2.39 20.40 18.50
N ALA A 247 1.26 20.95 18.96
CA ALA A 247 0.91 21.02 20.37
C ALA A 247 -0.54 20.51 20.56
N PRO A 248 -0.74 19.41 21.28
CA PRO A 248 0.25 18.58 21.98
C PRO A 248 1.19 17.83 21.01
N ILE A 249 2.37 17.44 21.49
CA ILE A 249 3.28 16.57 20.72
C ILE A 249 2.57 15.24 20.52
N PRO A 250 2.43 14.76 19.26
CA PRO A 250 1.69 13.53 18.97
C PRO A 250 2.38 12.30 19.61
N TYR A 251 1.61 11.24 19.77
CA TYR A 251 2.07 9.97 20.36
C TYR A 251 2.54 10.04 21.82
N LEU A 252 2.44 11.18 22.46
CA LEU A 252 2.67 11.34 23.89
C LEU A 252 1.33 11.46 24.62
N SER A 253 1.21 10.78 25.75
CA SER A 253 0.06 10.92 26.64
C SER A 253 0.50 11.50 27.98
N ALA A 254 -0.44 12.04 28.75
CA ALA A 254 -0.16 12.50 30.10
C ALA A 254 0.33 11.37 31.04
N ALA A 255 0.06 10.11 30.68
CA ALA A 255 0.53 8.94 31.42
C ALA A 255 2.00 8.57 31.08
N ASP A 256 2.58 9.14 30.03
CA ASP A 256 3.97 8.88 29.64
C ASP A 256 4.93 9.66 30.56
N SER A 257 5.35 9.04 31.64
CA SER A 257 6.27 9.65 32.64
C SER A 257 7.61 10.12 32.04
N SER A 258 7.97 9.61 30.85
CA SER A 258 9.21 9.98 30.18
C SER A 258 9.14 11.29 29.38
N GLY A 259 7.93 11.78 29.06
CA GLY A 259 7.71 12.95 28.22
C GLY A 259 8.27 12.82 26.79
N THR A 260 8.54 11.60 26.33
CA THR A 260 9.05 11.31 24.99
C THR A 260 8.86 9.84 24.61
N ARG A 261 8.95 9.52 23.32
CA ARG A 261 9.19 8.15 22.84
C ARG A 261 10.69 7.94 22.68
N ARG A 262 11.18 6.81 23.14
CA ARG A 262 12.62 6.53 23.15
C ARG A 262 12.99 5.53 22.08
N VAL A 263 14.20 5.64 21.58
CA VAL A 263 14.79 4.59 20.76
C VAL A 263 14.78 3.29 21.55
N GLY A 264 14.21 2.24 20.94
CA GLY A 264 13.99 0.93 21.57
C GLY A 264 12.56 0.70 22.07
N ASP A 265 11.76 1.75 22.30
CA ASP A 265 10.31 1.57 22.52
C ASP A 265 9.66 0.86 21.32
N ARG A 266 8.54 0.20 21.51
CA ARG A 266 7.88 -0.57 20.46
C ARG A 266 6.51 -0.02 20.11
N VAL A 267 6.16 -0.17 18.84
CA VAL A 267 4.81 0.04 18.30
C VAL A 267 4.28 -1.31 17.83
N ARG A 268 3.02 -1.63 18.13
CA ARG A 268 2.38 -2.87 17.70
C ARG A 268 1.14 -2.58 16.88
N ASP A 269 0.86 -3.50 15.95
CA ASP A 269 -0.37 -3.47 15.13
C ASP A 269 -0.63 -2.09 14.53
N LEU A 270 0.42 -1.49 13.95
CA LEU A 270 0.30 -0.19 13.29
C LEU A 270 -0.58 -0.33 12.06
N GLU A 271 -1.61 0.48 11.97
CA GLU A 271 -2.50 0.57 10.81
C GLU A 271 -2.62 2.01 10.35
N GLY A 272 -2.58 2.22 9.03
CA GLY A 272 -2.68 3.55 8.43
C GLY A 272 -2.68 3.47 6.91
N VAL A 273 -2.45 4.61 6.27
CA VAL A 273 -2.23 4.70 4.82
C VAL A 273 -0.75 4.92 4.55
N LEU A 274 -0.22 4.24 3.53
CA LEU A 274 1.18 4.37 3.13
C LEU A 274 1.32 5.54 2.16
N SER A 275 2.34 6.36 2.34
CA SER A 275 2.66 7.47 1.43
C SER A 275 4.16 7.68 1.34
N PHE A 276 4.61 8.40 0.33
CA PHE A 276 5.99 8.81 0.19
C PHE A 276 6.10 10.34 0.24
N ASP A 277 6.91 10.89 1.16
CA ASP A 277 7.27 12.31 1.19
C ASP A 277 8.59 12.51 1.95
N PHE A 278 9.27 13.62 1.69
CA PHE A 278 10.56 13.96 2.29
C PHE A 278 11.62 12.86 2.18
N GLY A 279 11.60 12.10 1.07
CA GLY A 279 12.56 11.04 0.79
C GLY A 279 12.41 9.80 1.67
N ALA A 280 11.21 9.53 2.20
CA ALA A 280 10.95 8.35 3.01
C ALA A 280 9.50 7.85 2.88
N TRP A 281 9.36 6.54 2.85
CA TRP A 281 8.06 5.90 3.06
C TRP A 281 7.56 6.12 4.48
N ARG A 282 6.29 6.45 4.61
CA ARG A 282 5.63 6.80 5.86
C ARG A 282 4.23 6.23 5.97
N VAL A 283 3.83 5.94 7.19
CA VAL A 283 2.46 5.56 7.52
C VAL A 283 1.80 6.73 8.22
N GLN A 284 0.69 7.22 7.63
CA GLN A 284 -0.25 8.14 8.27
C GLN A 284 -1.24 7.28 9.05
N PRO A 285 -1.20 7.23 10.39
CA PRO A 285 -2.03 6.30 11.14
C PRO A 285 -3.52 6.68 11.07
N THR A 286 -4.36 5.68 10.80
CA THR A 286 -5.82 5.82 10.82
C THR A 286 -6.44 5.37 12.14
N ALA A 287 -5.62 4.82 13.03
CA ALA A 287 -5.95 4.49 14.41
C ALA A 287 -4.78 4.86 15.32
N ALA A 288 -5.06 5.14 16.59
CA ALA A 288 -4.03 5.52 17.56
C ALA A 288 -2.98 4.40 17.71
N PRO A 289 -1.69 4.67 17.42
CA PRO A 289 -0.63 3.68 17.56
C PRO A 289 -0.47 3.23 19.01
N ARG A 290 -0.22 1.92 19.20
CA ARG A 290 -0.02 1.33 20.52
C ARG A 290 1.46 1.23 20.84
N PHE A 291 1.90 2.03 21.82
CA PHE A 291 3.29 2.04 22.25
C PHE A 291 3.51 1.16 23.49
N GLU A 292 4.63 0.46 23.48
CA GLU A 292 5.17 -0.30 24.62
C GLU A 292 6.53 0.29 24.99
N PRO A 293 6.68 0.92 26.15
CA PRO A 293 7.97 1.34 26.67
C PRO A 293 8.91 0.13 26.84
N ARG A 294 10.11 0.21 26.29
CA ARG A 294 11.15 -0.84 26.39
C ARG A 294 12.52 -0.29 26.80
N ASN A 295 12.61 1.01 26.90
CA ASN A 295 13.84 1.71 27.28
C ASN A 295 13.53 2.66 28.43
N GLU A 296 13.26 2.12 29.60
CA GLU A 296 12.97 2.87 30.81
C GLU A 296 14.24 3.57 31.33
N ARG A 297 14.09 4.73 31.94
CA ARG A 297 15.17 5.34 32.72
C ARG A 297 15.26 4.64 34.07
N PRO A 298 16.49 4.38 34.56
CA PRO A 298 16.67 3.94 35.91
C PRO A 298 16.22 4.99 36.95
#